data_2bc6213431c3bf602e9176df8a41dbdd
#
_entry.id   2bc6213431c3bf602e9176df8a41dbdd
#
_cell.length_a   1.000
_cell.length_b   1.000
_cell.length_c   1.000
_cell.angle_alpha   90.00
_cell.angle_beta   90.00
_cell.angle_gamma   90.00
#
_symmetry.space_group_name_H-M   'P 1'
#
loop_
_entity.id
_entity.type
_entity.pdbx_description
1 polymer ?
#
loop_
_entity_poly.entity_id
_entity_poly.type
_entity_poly.pdbx_seq_one_letter_code
_entity_poly.pdbx_strand_id
1 'polypeptide(L)'
;ANGMTGDAQSNIDVMENDIEKYCGRDDRESGNIIDRTSEDVQKRKKYNLNVYEECSREEYEDSIRRLKDYITEGDVYVANMTRHIVVDSEKKPLDVFRDLRVSNPSPFGGYLDLGDYQIVSASPERFMQVKDRRVYTRPIKGTRRRGETDREDEVLRRELEKSQKEKSELLMIVDLERNDLNRVCIPGSVKVTELFSIEEYATVFHQVANVEGMLQDGEDVMSLLTAAFPGGSVTGAPKRRAMEITDELEC
;
A
#
# COMPACT_ATOMS: atom_id res chain seq x y z
N ALA A 1 -14.77 26.00 16.51
CA ALA A 1 -15.21 26.81 15.38
C ALA A 1 -14.18 27.90 15.16
N ASN A 2 -13.44 27.87 14.07
CA ASN A 2 -13.16 29.03 13.24
C ASN A 2 -11.99 28.78 12.27
N GLY A 3 -12.33 29.02 11.02
CA GLY A 3 -11.37 29.61 10.10
C GLY A 3 -10.47 28.65 9.32
N MET A 4 -11.05 27.81 8.49
CA MET A 4 -10.36 27.53 7.23
C MET A 4 -10.34 28.83 6.44
N THR A 5 -9.15 29.31 6.08
CA THR A 5 -8.98 30.49 5.24
C THR A 5 -9.58 30.23 3.87
N GLY A 6 -10.11 31.26 3.19
CA GLY A 6 -10.79 31.12 1.89
C GLY A 6 -9.99 30.37 0.82
N ASP A 7 -8.65 30.36 0.90
CA ASP A 7 -7.77 29.63 0.01
C ASP A 7 -7.88 28.08 0.17
N ALA A 8 -8.06 27.59 1.39
CA ALA A 8 -8.20 26.15 1.62
C ALA A 8 -9.52 25.59 1.07
N GLN A 9 -10.62 26.34 1.22
CA GLN A 9 -11.92 25.95 0.67
C GLN A 9 -11.91 26.01 -0.87
N SER A 10 -11.31 27.05 -1.46
CA SER A 10 -11.14 27.17 -2.91
C SER A 10 -10.34 25.99 -3.50
N ASN A 11 -9.30 25.52 -2.81
CA ASN A 11 -8.52 24.37 -3.24
C ASN A 11 -9.30 23.05 -3.12
N ILE A 12 -10.16 22.91 -2.09
CA ILE A 12 -11.05 21.76 -1.94
C ILE A 12 -12.08 21.74 -3.07
N ASP A 13 -12.72 22.88 -3.37
CA ASP A 13 -13.72 23.00 -4.44
C ASP A 13 -13.12 22.71 -5.83
N VAL A 14 -11.86 23.10 -6.08
CA VAL A 14 -11.12 22.77 -7.29
C VAL A 14 -10.82 21.27 -7.36
N MET A 15 -10.43 20.65 -6.25
CA MET A 15 -10.19 19.21 -6.20
C MET A 15 -11.48 18.40 -6.36
N GLU A 16 -12.59 18.82 -5.76
CA GLU A 16 -13.89 18.17 -5.93
C GLU A 16 -14.38 18.26 -7.37
N ASN A 17 -14.29 19.41 -8.02
CA ASN A 17 -14.62 19.58 -9.44
C ASN A 17 -13.73 18.75 -10.37
N ASP A 18 -12.41 18.65 -10.08
CA ASP A 18 -11.51 17.79 -10.84
C ASP A 18 -11.84 16.31 -10.61
N ILE A 19 -12.18 15.90 -9.39
CA ILE A 19 -12.61 14.55 -9.05
C ILE A 19 -13.91 14.20 -9.77
N GLU A 20 -14.94 15.06 -9.75
CA GLU A 20 -16.20 14.84 -10.46
C GLU A 20 -16.01 14.77 -11.98
N LYS A 21 -15.15 15.61 -12.54
CA LYS A 21 -14.83 15.62 -13.98
C LYS A 21 -14.13 14.34 -14.45
N TYR A 22 -13.36 13.69 -13.58
CA TYR A 22 -12.62 12.45 -13.91
C TYR A 22 -13.33 11.17 -13.43
N CYS A 23 -14.10 11.23 -12.32
CA CYS A 23 -14.90 10.09 -11.86
C CYS A 23 -16.29 10.02 -12.48
N GLY A 24 -16.80 11.11 -13.05
CA GLY A 24 -18.13 11.17 -13.69
C GLY A 24 -18.20 10.66 -15.13
N ARG A 25 -17.10 10.21 -15.72
CA ARG A 25 -17.13 9.50 -17.00
C ARG A 25 -17.39 8.02 -16.72
N ASP A 26 -18.61 7.62 -17.02
CA ASP A 26 -19.04 6.22 -17.04
C ASP A 26 -18.31 5.50 -18.21
N ASP A 27 -17.12 4.97 -17.93
CA ASP A 27 -16.28 4.26 -18.91
C ASP A 27 -16.82 2.87 -19.29
N ARG A 28 -18.15 2.66 -19.15
CA ARG A 28 -18.80 1.43 -19.59
C ARG A 28 -18.89 1.26 -21.11
N GLU A 29 -18.43 2.23 -21.90
CA GLU A 29 -18.49 2.18 -23.37
C GLU A 29 -17.14 2.07 -24.10
N SER A 30 -16.02 1.96 -23.43
CA SER A 30 -14.74 1.70 -24.13
C SER A 30 -14.14 0.36 -23.72
N GLY A 31 -14.72 -0.71 -24.26
CA GLY A 31 -14.11 -2.04 -24.31
C GLY A 31 -12.87 -2.08 -25.22
N ASN A 32 -11.87 -1.25 -24.96
CA ASN A 32 -10.55 -1.38 -25.55
C ASN A 32 -9.55 -1.73 -24.43
N ILE A 33 -9.39 -3.04 -24.24
CA ILE A 33 -8.17 -3.59 -23.69
C ILE A 33 -7.01 -2.96 -24.47
N ILE A 34 -6.21 -2.12 -23.81
CA ILE A 34 -4.98 -1.60 -24.39
C ILE A 34 -4.07 -2.81 -24.57
N ASP A 35 -4.11 -3.37 -25.77
CA ASP A 35 -3.14 -4.36 -26.23
C ASP A 35 -1.75 -3.69 -26.14
N ARG A 36 -0.97 -4.09 -25.16
CA ARG A 36 0.41 -3.61 -24.97
C ARG A 36 1.29 -4.26 -26.01
N THR A 37 1.13 -3.83 -27.28
CA THR A 37 2.01 -4.27 -28.36
C THR A 37 3.43 -3.75 -28.15
N SER A 38 4.40 -4.47 -28.67
CA SER A 38 5.84 -4.11 -28.62
C SER A 38 6.13 -2.70 -29.16
N GLU A 39 5.22 -2.11 -29.94
CA GLU A 39 5.32 -0.73 -30.46
C GLU A 39 5.09 0.33 -29.38
N ASP A 40 4.22 0.10 -28.39
CA ASP A 40 4.02 1.04 -27.28
C ASP A 40 5.22 1.05 -26.33
N VAL A 41 5.96 -0.07 -26.23
CA VAL A 41 7.21 -0.13 -25.50
C VAL A 41 8.31 0.63 -26.25
N GLN A 42 8.31 0.63 -27.60
CA GLN A 42 9.29 1.36 -28.40
C GLN A 42 8.96 2.86 -28.52
N LYS A 43 7.68 3.27 -28.41
CA LYS A 43 7.29 4.69 -28.35
C LYS A 43 7.55 5.36 -27.01
N ARG A 44 7.94 4.65 -25.99
CA ARG A 44 8.61 5.26 -24.83
C ARG A 44 9.90 5.87 -25.34
N LYS A 45 9.83 7.09 -25.90
CA LYS A 45 11.01 7.93 -26.04
C LYS A 45 11.78 7.74 -24.75
N LYS A 46 13.03 7.31 -24.88
CA LYS A 46 14.01 7.30 -23.80
C LYS A 46 14.00 8.73 -23.25
N TYR A 47 13.19 8.99 -22.23
CA TYR A 47 13.35 10.21 -21.46
C TYR A 47 14.76 10.08 -20.90
N ASN A 48 15.65 11.01 -21.23
CA ASN A 48 16.95 11.15 -20.59
C ASN A 48 16.66 11.60 -19.15
N LEU A 49 16.16 10.71 -18.33
CA LEU A 49 15.98 10.96 -16.91
C LEU A 49 17.31 10.64 -16.24
N ASN A 50 17.84 11.60 -15.53
CA ASN A 50 18.93 11.33 -14.61
C ASN A 50 18.32 10.52 -13.46
N VAL A 51 18.78 9.31 -13.31
CA VAL A 51 18.37 8.40 -12.22
C VAL A 51 19.56 8.24 -11.30
N TYR A 52 19.35 8.52 -10.03
CA TYR A 52 20.36 8.37 -8.99
C TYR A 52 19.90 7.29 -8.03
N GLU A 53 20.77 6.36 -7.75
CA GLU A 53 20.57 5.35 -6.70
C GLU A 53 21.41 5.76 -5.49
N GLU A 54 20.79 5.90 -4.32
CA GLU A 54 21.52 6.23 -3.08
C GLU A 54 22.38 5.07 -2.60
N CYS A 55 22.07 3.87 -3.05
CA CYS A 55 22.70 2.62 -2.67
C CYS A 55 23.09 1.86 -3.93
N SER A 56 24.33 1.44 -4.03
CA SER A 56 24.78 0.58 -5.11
C SER A 56 24.13 -0.82 -5.03
N ARG A 57 24.12 -1.51 -6.14
CA ARG A 57 23.63 -2.90 -6.18
C ARG A 57 24.39 -3.80 -5.19
N GLU A 58 25.69 -3.63 -5.09
CA GLU A 58 26.55 -4.44 -4.22
C GLU A 58 26.24 -4.20 -2.73
N GLU A 59 26.07 -2.94 -2.34
CA GLU A 59 25.67 -2.57 -0.98
C GLU A 59 24.30 -3.13 -0.62
N TYR A 60 23.32 -3.02 -1.54
CA TYR A 60 21.99 -3.57 -1.33
C TYR A 60 22.02 -5.11 -1.20
N GLU A 61 22.77 -5.81 -2.06
CA GLU A 61 22.92 -7.28 -2.00
C GLU A 61 23.61 -7.71 -0.70
N ASP A 62 24.54 -6.90 -0.17
CA ASP A 62 25.21 -7.18 1.11
C ASP A 62 24.23 -7.00 2.29
N SER A 63 23.45 -5.93 2.27
CA SER A 63 22.40 -5.71 3.27
C SER A 63 21.36 -6.85 3.28
N ILE A 64 20.99 -7.36 2.09
CA ILE A 64 20.09 -8.53 1.99
C ILE A 64 20.75 -9.80 2.55
N ARG A 65 22.06 -10.00 2.37
CA ARG A 65 22.77 -11.14 2.99
C ARG A 65 22.71 -11.04 4.51
N ARG A 66 23.05 -9.88 5.07
CA ARG A 66 22.98 -9.64 6.52
C ARG A 66 21.56 -9.81 7.07
N LEU A 67 20.55 -9.34 6.34
CA LEU A 67 19.15 -9.56 6.73
C LEU A 67 18.78 -11.05 6.80
N LYS A 68 19.27 -11.86 5.85
CA LYS A 68 19.07 -13.31 5.87
C LYS A 68 19.78 -13.98 7.05
N ASP A 69 20.93 -13.46 7.48
CA ASP A 69 21.61 -13.95 8.66
C ASP A 69 20.77 -13.67 9.92
N TYR A 70 20.22 -12.47 10.09
CA TYR A 70 19.28 -12.14 11.17
C TYR A 70 18.04 -13.06 11.19
N ILE A 71 17.51 -13.42 10.02
CA ILE A 71 16.39 -14.38 9.94
C ILE A 71 16.85 -15.78 10.37
N THR A 72 18.04 -16.21 9.98
CA THR A 72 18.59 -17.51 10.31
C THR A 72 18.92 -17.62 11.82
N GLU A 73 19.37 -16.54 12.41
CA GLU A 73 19.66 -16.42 13.85
C GLU A 73 18.38 -16.32 14.70
N GLY A 74 17.25 -16.04 14.07
CA GLY A 74 15.94 -15.97 14.72
C GLY A 74 15.58 -14.60 15.31
N ASP A 75 16.30 -13.54 14.93
CA ASP A 75 15.99 -12.17 15.34
C ASP A 75 14.66 -11.69 14.76
N VAL A 76 14.40 -12.02 13.49
CA VAL A 76 13.16 -11.70 12.79
C VAL A 76 12.70 -12.88 11.92
N TYR A 77 11.40 -12.97 11.68
CA TYR A 77 10.81 -13.95 10.76
C TYR A 77 10.72 -13.41 9.34
N VAL A 78 10.48 -12.11 9.23
CA VAL A 78 10.35 -11.37 7.97
C VAL A 78 10.73 -9.92 8.20
N ALA A 79 11.37 -9.30 7.23
CA ALA A 79 11.56 -7.86 7.16
C ALA A 79 11.45 -7.38 5.72
N ASN A 80 11.02 -6.14 5.55
CA ASN A 80 10.84 -5.49 4.27
C ASN A 80 11.96 -4.47 4.09
N MET A 81 12.90 -4.79 3.21
CA MET A 81 14.04 -3.94 2.89
C MET A 81 13.70 -3.01 1.73
N THR A 82 13.90 -1.72 1.90
CA THR A 82 13.63 -0.70 0.87
C THR A 82 14.91 -0.03 0.38
N ARG A 83 14.80 0.74 -0.70
CA ARG A 83 15.86 1.62 -1.20
C ARG A 83 15.26 2.84 -1.86
N HIS A 84 15.97 3.94 -1.87
CA HIS A 84 15.60 5.15 -2.57
C HIS A 84 16.11 5.16 -4.01
N ILE A 85 15.26 5.62 -4.91
CA ILE A 85 15.62 5.92 -6.29
C ILE A 85 15.20 7.36 -6.55
N VAL A 86 16.17 8.22 -6.84
CA VAL A 86 15.94 9.63 -7.15
C VAL A 86 15.90 9.82 -8.65
N VAL A 87 14.90 10.51 -9.15
CA VAL A 87 14.71 10.76 -10.57
C VAL A 87 14.47 12.26 -10.80
N ASP A 88 15.32 12.90 -11.60
CA ASP A 88 15.07 14.26 -12.05
C ASP A 88 13.89 14.28 -13.02
N SER A 89 12.91 15.12 -12.76
CA SER A 89 11.74 15.25 -13.62
C SER A 89 11.26 16.68 -13.67
N GLU A 90 10.96 17.18 -14.87
CA GLU A 90 10.29 18.46 -15.07
C GLU A 90 8.77 18.38 -14.92
N LYS A 91 8.25 17.17 -14.74
CA LYS A 91 6.81 16.92 -14.62
C LYS A 91 6.31 17.36 -13.25
N LYS A 92 5.20 18.10 -13.25
CA LYS A 92 4.59 18.53 -11.98
C LYS A 92 4.07 17.31 -11.20
N PRO A 93 4.23 17.26 -9.88
CA PRO A 93 3.79 16.13 -9.05
C PRO A 93 2.32 15.73 -9.25
N LEU A 94 1.42 16.71 -9.43
CA LEU A 94 0.01 16.45 -9.71
C LEU A 94 -0.20 15.73 -11.07
N ASP A 95 0.59 16.06 -12.08
CA ASP A 95 0.51 15.38 -13.39
C ASP A 95 1.08 13.96 -13.31
N VAL A 96 2.11 13.75 -12.47
CA VAL A 96 2.61 12.40 -12.15
C VAL A 96 1.50 11.57 -11.48
N PHE A 97 0.77 12.17 -10.53
CA PHE A 97 -0.35 11.50 -9.87
C PHE A 97 -1.48 11.13 -10.86
N ARG A 98 -1.85 12.05 -11.75
CA ARG A 98 -2.86 11.80 -12.79
C ARG A 98 -2.49 10.63 -13.69
N ASP A 99 -1.24 10.58 -14.15
CA ASP A 99 -0.75 9.47 -14.97
C ASP A 99 -0.72 8.16 -14.20
N LEU A 100 -0.30 8.22 -12.93
CA LEU A 100 -0.24 7.06 -12.07
C LEU A 100 -1.63 6.47 -11.83
N ARG A 101 -2.64 7.31 -11.65
CA ARG A 101 -4.04 6.87 -11.53
C ARG A 101 -4.57 6.16 -12.76
N VAL A 102 -4.11 6.55 -13.95
CA VAL A 102 -4.51 5.91 -15.21
C VAL A 102 -3.75 4.59 -15.43
N SER A 103 -2.43 4.60 -15.17
CA SER A 103 -1.58 3.43 -15.44
C SER A 103 -1.63 2.36 -14.34
N ASN A 104 -1.89 2.77 -13.10
CA ASN A 104 -1.94 1.91 -11.93
C ASN A 104 -3.02 2.39 -10.94
N PRO A 105 -4.31 2.23 -11.27
CA PRO A 105 -5.40 2.63 -10.39
C PRO A 105 -5.37 1.83 -9.11
N SER A 106 -5.09 2.50 -8.01
CA SER A 106 -5.01 1.91 -6.68
C SER A 106 -6.08 2.49 -5.77
N PRO A 107 -6.79 1.66 -4.96
CA PRO A 107 -7.94 2.10 -4.16
C PRO A 107 -7.59 3.10 -3.06
N PHE A 108 -6.33 3.13 -2.61
CA PHE A 108 -5.83 4.03 -1.57
C PHE A 108 -4.72 4.96 -2.11
N GLY A 109 -4.71 5.18 -3.42
CA GLY A 109 -3.84 6.18 -4.04
C GLY A 109 -4.23 7.59 -3.58
N GLY A 110 -3.24 8.46 -3.40
CA GLY A 110 -3.46 9.81 -2.92
C GLY A 110 -2.40 10.79 -3.39
N TYR A 111 -2.78 12.06 -3.42
CA TYR A 111 -1.88 13.19 -3.60
C TYR A 111 -1.99 14.10 -2.39
N LEU A 112 -0.86 14.42 -1.76
CA LEU A 112 -0.79 15.37 -0.66
C LEU A 112 0.21 16.47 -1.02
N ASP A 113 -0.23 17.71 -0.88
CA ASP A 113 0.63 18.89 -1.00
C ASP A 113 0.92 19.43 0.41
N LEU A 114 2.18 19.37 0.82
CA LEU A 114 2.63 19.80 2.14
C LEU A 114 3.42 21.11 2.06
N GLY A 115 3.33 21.81 0.92
CA GLY A 115 4.01 23.09 0.65
C GLY A 115 5.41 22.86 0.10
N ASP A 116 6.35 22.49 0.95
CA ASP A 116 7.75 22.31 0.56
C ASP A 116 7.98 21.05 -0.30
N TYR A 117 7.13 20.04 -0.15
CA TYR A 117 7.17 18.81 -0.92
C TYR A 117 5.78 18.20 -1.10
N GLN A 118 5.64 17.32 -2.09
CA GLN A 118 4.41 16.64 -2.40
C GLN A 118 4.59 15.13 -2.31
N ILE A 119 3.56 14.44 -1.82
CA ILE A 119 3.52 12.98 -1.78
C ILE A 119 2.54 12.50 -2.86
N VAL A 120 3.03 11.64 -3.74
CA VAL A 120 2.24 10.94 -4.76
C VAL A 120 2.23 9.46 -4.42
N SER A 121 1.07 8.90 -4.12
CA SER A 121 0.92 7.53 -3.69
C SER A 121 -0.01 6.74 -4.60
N ALA A 122 0.34 5.47 -4.87
CA ALA A 122 -0.50 4.47 -5.51
C ALA A 122 -0.63 3.24 -4.60
N SER A 123 -1.01 3.45 -3.34
CA SER A 123 -1.12 2.37 -2.36
C SER A 123 -2.28 1.43 -2.68
N PRO A 124 -2.06 0.13 -2.79
CA PRO A 124 -3.12 -0.86 -2.96
C PRO A 124 -3.78 -1.28 -1.64
N GLU A 125 -3.16 -0.97 -0.51
CA GLU A 125 -3.52 -1.53 0.79
C GLU A 125 -4.06 -0.48 1.75
N ARG A 126 -5.13 -0.82 2.47
CA ARG A 126 -5.66 0.02 3.53
C ARG A 126 -4.80 -0.13 4.78
N PHE A 127 -4.08 0.94 5.14
CA PHE A 127 -3.38 0.98 6.41
C PHE A 127 -4.38 0.99 7.57
N MET A 128 -5.12 2.09 7.75
CA MET A 128 -6.14 2.25 8.78
C MET A 128 -7.31 3.09 8.27
N GLN A 129 -8.50 2.80 8.78
CA GLN A 129 -9.68 3.64 8.64
C GLN A 129 -10.35 3.75 10.00
N VAL A 130 -10.73 4.96 10.39
CA VAL A 130 -11.52 5.21 11.60
C VAL A 130 -12.86 5.78 11.20
N LYS A 131 -13.93 5.15 11.66
CA LYS A 131 -15.30 5.63 11.49
C LYS A 131 -16.09 5.37 12.78
N ASP A 132 -16.68 6.42 13.36
CA ASP A 132 -17.46 6.33 14.60
C ASP A 132 -16.71 5.59 15.72
N ARG A 133 -15.42 5.95 15.92
CA ARG A 133 -14.47 5.33 16.86
C ARG A 133 -14.12 3.87 16.56
N ARG A 134 -14.69 3.26 15.55
CA ARG A 134 -14.31 1.93 15.07
C ARG A 134 -13.13 2.03 14.10
N VAL A 135 -12.11 1.27 14.38
CA VAL A 135 -10.91 1.15 13.55
C VAL A 135 -11.05 -0.07 12.66
N TYR A 136 -10.61 0.05 11.42
CA TYR A 136 -10.51 -1.04 10.45
C TYR A 136 -9.14 -1.03 9.82
N THR A 137 -8.55 -2.21 9.67
CA THR A 137 -7.38 -2.43 8.82
C THR A 137 -7.64 -3.63 7.90
N ARG A 138 -7.02 -3.62 6.72
CA ARG A 138 -7.28 -4.66 5.71
C ARG A 138 -5.98 -5.09 5.02
N PRO A 139 -5.18 -5.90 5.70
CA PRO A 139 -3.92 -6.39 5.16
C PRO A 139 -4.13 -7.31 3.96
N ILE A 140 -3.17 -7.24 3.04
CA ILE A 140 -3.11 -8.06 1.82
C ILE A 140 -1.84 -8.88 1.86
N LYS A 141 -1.97 -10.20 1.66
CA LYS A 141 -0.85 -11.09 1.32
C LYS A 141 -1.29 -12.08 0.27
N GLY A 142 -0.46 -12.27 -0.71
CA GLY A 142 -0.81 -13.09 -1.85
C GLY A 142 -1.56 -12.33 -2.94
N THR A 143 -0.97 -12.37 -4.12
CA THR A 143 -1.52 -11.75 -5.33
C THR A 143 -1.35 -12.72 -6.49
N ARG A 144 -2.38 -12.82 -7.32
CA ARG A 144 -2.32 -13.51 -8.62
C ARG A 144 -2.89 -12.59 -9.69
N ARG A 145 -2.30 -12.63 -10.88
CA ARG A 145 -2.88 -11.93 -12.04
C ARG A 145 -4.23 -12.53 -12.41
N ARG A 146 -5.01 -11.79 -13.17
CA ARG A 146 -6.20 -12.33 -13.83
C ARG A 146 -5.79 -13.27 -14.97
N GLY A 147 -6.62 -14.26 -15.22
CA GLY A 147 -6.47 -15.17 -16.35
C GLY A 147 -6.90 -14.52 -17.66
N GLU A 148 -6.36 -14.99 -18.78
CA GLU A 148 -6.78 -14.57 -20.12
C GLU A 148 -8.11 -15.23 -20.52
N THR A 149 -8.49 -16.31 -19.86
CA THR A 149 -9.76 -17.03 -20.05
C THR A 149 -10.40 -17.31 -18.68
N ASP A 150 -11.72 -17.48 -18.65
CA ASP A 150 -12.46 -17.82 -17.41
C ASP A 150 -11.90 -19.06 -16.71
N ARG A 151 -11.44 -20.04 -17.50
CA ARG A 151 -10.84 -21.25 -16.97
C ARG A 151 -9.49 -20.99 -16.28
N GLU A 152 -8.64 -20.18 -16.90
CA GLU A 152 -7.36 -19.78 -16.32
C GLU A 152 -7.55 -18.91 -15.08
N ASP A 153 -8.50 -18.00 -15.15
CA ASP A 153 -8.88 -17.10 -14.05
C ASP A 153 -9.27 -17.90 -12.81
N GLU A 154 -10.13 -18.89 -12.97
CA GLU A 154 -10.55 -19.78 -11.88
C GLU A 154 -9.40 -20.64 -11.34
N VAL A 155 -8.47 -21.08 -12.19
CA VAL A 155 -7.27 -21.80 -11.75
C VAL A 155 -6.40 -20.92 -10.85
N LEU A 156 -6.08 -19.70 -11.29
CA LEU A 156 -5.25 -18.76 -10.56
C LEU A 156 -5.90 -18.33 -9.23
N ARG A 157 -7.21 -18.10 -9.25
CA ARG A 157 -7.98 -17.84 -8.04
C ARG A 157 -7.88 -18.97 -7.02
N ARG A 158 -8.10 -20.21 -7.46
CA ARG A 158 -8.00 -21.39 -6.59
C ARG A 158 -6.58 -21.67 -6.09
N GLU A 159 -5.58 -21.37 -6.90
CA GLU A 159 -4.18 -21.44 -6.49
C GLU A 159 -3.91 -20.52 -5.31
N LEU A 160 -4.35 -19.26 -5.40
CA LEU A 160 -4.23 -18.29 -4.33
C LEU A 160 -4.99 -18.75 -3.07
N GLU A 161 -6.24 -19.19 -3.23
CA GLU A 161 -7.11 -19.65 -2.15
C GLU A 161 -6.50 -20.84 -1.38
N LYS A 162 -5.75 -21.72 -2.05
CA LYS A 162 -5.13 -22.91 -1.46
C LYS A 162 -3.71 -22.70 -0.96
N SER A 163 -3.08 -21.58 -1.27
CA SER A 163 -1.69 -21.32 -0.95
C SER A 163 -1.47 -21.25 0.57
N GLN A 164 -0.81 -22.26 1.13
CA GLN A 164 -0.49 -22.28 2.56
C GLN A 164 0.55 -21.20 2.92
N LYS A 165 1.48 -20.92 2.01
CA LYS A 165 2.48 -19.86 2.20
C LYS A 165 1.79 -18.51 2.40
N GLU A 166 0.93 -18.10 1.46
CA GLU A 166 0.24 -16.83 1.51
C GLU A 166 -0.66 -16.70 2.75
N LYS A 167 -1.34 -17.79 3.13
CA LYS A 167 -2.14 -17.86 4.36
C LYS A 167 -1.30 -17.66 5.62
N SER A 168 -0.14 -18.29 5.70
CA SER A 168 0.75 -18.16 6.85
C SER A 168 1.30 -16.73 6.96
N GLU A 169 1.69 -16.14 5.84
CA GLU A 169 2.15 -14.74 5.79
C GLU A 169 1.02 -13.78 6.20
N LEU A 170 -0.19 -13.96 5.67
CA LEU A 170 -1.33 -13.12 6.03
C LEU A 170 -1.69 -13.25 7.51
N LEU A 171 -1.69 -14.45 8.05
CA LEU A 171 -1.99 -14.71 9.46
C LEU A 171 -1.00 -13.99 10.39
N MET A 172 0.28 -13.99 10.03
CA MET A 172 1.31 -13.28 10.79
C MET A 172 1.07 -11.76 10.80
N ILE A 173 0.70 -11.18 9.66
CA ILE A 173 0.38 -9.74 9.59
C ILE A 173 -0.90 -9.42 10.36
N VAL A 174 -1.92 -10.25 10.27
CA VAL A 174 -3.15 -10.12 11.07
C VAL A 174 -2.84 -10.10 12.56
N ASP A 175 -1.94 -10.95 13.04
CA ASP A 175 -1.56 -10.98 14.45
C ASP A 175 -0.80 -9.71 14.87
N LEU A 176 0.10 -9.22 14.02
CA LEU A 176 0.78 -7.93 14.22
C LEU A 176 -0.24 -6.77 14.34
N GLU A 177 -1.18 -6.68 13.40
CA GLU A 177 -2.18 -5.60 13.41
C GLU A 177 -3.15 -5.71 14.59
N ARG A 178 -3.52 -6.93 14.99
CA ARG A 178 -4.28 -7.14 16.23
C ARG A 178 -3.52 -6.65 17.46
N ASN A 179 -2.21 -6.92 17.51
CA ASN A 179 -1.37 -6.45 18.60
C ASN A 179 -1.32 -4.91 18.66
N ASP A 180 -1.14 -4.26 17.51
CA ASP A 180 -1.14 -2.80 17.42
C ASP A 180 -2.47 -2.20 17.85
N LEU A 181 -3.59 -2.72 17.36
CA LEU A 181 -4.92 -2.24 17.73
C LEU A 181 -5.25 -2.49 19.22
N ASN A 182 -4.78 -3.58 19.80
CA ASN A 182 -5.03 -3.87 21.23
C ASN A 182 -4.40 -2.85 22.17
N ARG A 183 -3.44 -2.04 21.70
CA ARG A 183 -2.80 -0.99 22.50
C ARG A 183 -3.71 0.22 22.74
N VAL A 184 -4.65 0.47 21.84
CA VAL A 184 -5.53 1.67 21.83
C VAL A 184 -7.00 1.36 21.74
N CYS A 185 -7.38 0.11 21.54
CA CYS A 185 -8.77 -0.32 21.47
C CYS A 185 -9.25 -0.90 22.81
N ILE A 186 -10.55 -0.84 23.02
CA ILE A 186 -11.22 -1.45 24.18
C ILE A 186 -10.83 -2.94 24.26
N PRO A 187 -10.36 -3.43 25.41
CA PRO A 187 -10.02 -4.84 25.58
C PRO A 187 -11.15 -5.77 25.13
N GLY A 188 -10.82 -6.74 24.29
CA GLY A 188 -11.76 -7.70 23.72
C GLY A 188 -12.60 -7.19 22.54
N SER A 189 -12.43 -5.91 22.13
CA SER A 189 -13.11 -5.38 20.95
C SER A 189 -12.41 -5.71 19.64
N VAL A 190 -11.11 -6.01 19.69
CA VAL A 190 -10.32 -6.34 18.49
C VAL A 190 -10.69 -7.72 17.98
N LYS A 191 -11.18 -7.79 16.75
CA LYS A 191 -11.69 -9.00 16.11
C LYS A 191 -11.19 -9.12 14.68
N VAL A 192 -10.96 -10.33 14.23
CA VAL A 192 -10.79 -10.67 12.82
C VAL A 192 -12.17 -11.03 12.27
N THR A 193 -12.73 -10.20 11.42
CA THR A 193 -14.07 -10.37 10.87
C THR A 193 -14.07 -11.08 9.53
N GLU A 194 -12.96 -11.01 8.81
CA GLU A 194 -12.71 -11.78 7.60
C GLU A 194 -11.27 -12.30 7.62
N LEU A 195 -11.08 -13.52 7.16
CA LEU A 195 -9.76 -14.15 7.08
C LEU A 195 -9.65 -15.00 5.81
N PHE A 196 -8.58 -14.77 5.03
CA PHE A 196 -8.30 -15.46 3.77
C PHE A 196 -9.37 -15.25 2.68
N SER A 197 -10.07 -14.13 2.70
CA SER A 197 -11.02 -13.78 1.65
C SER A 197 -10.27 -13.42 0.36
N ILE A 198 -10.86 -13.76 -0.79
CA ILE A 198 -10.32 -13.39 -2.09
C ILE A 198 -11.08 -12.16 -2.60
N GLU A 199 -10.35 -11.08 -2.85
CA GLU A 199 -10.85 -9.91 -3.55
C GLU A 199 -10.45 -9.95 -5.02
N GLU A 200 -11.42 -9.64 -5.88
CA GLU A 200 -11.27 -9.65 -7.33
C GLU A 200 -11.19 -8.21 -7.84
N TYR A 201 -10.06 -7.86 -8.43
CA TYR A 201 -9.85 -6.60 -9.11
C TYR A 201 -9.74 -6.81 -10.61
N ALA A 202 -9.79 -5.74 -11.38
CA ALA A 202 -9.72 -5.82 -12.83
C ALA A 202 -8.44 -6.52 -13.35
N THR A 203 -7.33 -6.40 -12.63
CA THR A 203 -6.02 -6.90 -13.06
C THR A 203 -5.45 -8.01 -12.18
N VAL A 204 -5.98 -8.19 -10.97
CA VAL A 204 -5.41 -9.12 -9.99
C VAL A 204 -6.47 -9.69 -9.04
N PHE A 205 -6.14 -10.82 -8.43
CA PHE A 205 -6.74 -11.35 -7.21
C PHE A 205 -5.85 -11.02 -6.02
N HIS A 206 -6.44 -10.61 -4.91
CA HIS A 206 -5.75 -10.46 -3.63
C HIS A 206 -6.36 -11.36 -2.56
N GLN A 207 -5.50 -11.96 -1.73
CA GLN A 207 -5.94 -12.61 -0.50
C GLN A 207 -5.83 -11.61 0.65
N VAL A 208 -6.94 -11.39 1.36
CA VAL A 208 -7.11 -10.34 2.35
C VAL A 208 -7.65 -10.86 3.66
N ALA A 209 -7.45 -10.09 4.71
CA ALA A 209 -8.14 -10.23 5.99
C ALA A 209 -8.74 -8.88 6.39
N ASN A 210 -9.68 -8.89 7.33
CA ASN A 210 -10.20 -7.67 7.95
C ASN A 210 -10.07 -7.77 9.46
N VAL A 211 -9.41 -6.79 10.06
CA VAL A 211 -9.30 -6.64 11.50
C VAL A 211 -9.98 -5.36 11.92
N GLU A 212 -10.80 -5.41 12.95
CA GLU A 212 -11.48 -4.26 13.48
C GLU A 212 -11.38 -4.18 15.00
N GLY A 213 -11.49 -2.95 15.53
CA GLY A 213 -11.52 -2.69 16.96
C GLY A 213 -12.29 -1.40 17.26
N MET A 214 -12.58 -1.16 18.52
CA MET A 214 -13.21 0.06 19.00
C MET A 214 -12.20 0.84 19.85
N LEU A 215 -11.88 2.08 19.47
CA LEU A 215 -11.01 2.93 20.29
C LEU A 215 -11.56 3.09 21.70
N GLN A 216 -10.70 2.94 22.70
CA GLN A 216 -11.08 3.18 24.10
C GLN A 216 -11.22 4.68 24.38
N ASP A 217 -11.93 5.02 25.45
CA ASP A 217 -12.14 6.42 25.83
C ASP A 217 -10.80 7.11 26.11
N GLY A 218 -10.65 8.32 25.57
CA GLY A 218 -9.42 9.08 25.64
C GLY A 218 -8.43 8.84 24.50
N GLU A 219 -8.59 7.76 23.72
CA GLU A 219 -7.79 7.49 22.53
C GLU A 219 -8.40 8.13 21.27
N ASP A 220 -7.52 8.59 20.39
CA ASP A 220 -7.89 9.27 19.15
C ASP A 220 -7.10 8.72 17.95
N VAL A 221 -7.19 9.38 16.79
CA VAL A 221 -6.47 8.99 15.56
C VAL A 221 -4.96 9.13 15.74
N MET A 222 -4.48 10.07 16.55
CA MET A 222 -3.05 10.27 16.76
C MET A 222 -2.45 9.17 17.65
N SER A 223 -3.15 8.78 18.70
CA SER A 223 -2.74 7.64 19.52
C SER A 223 -2.78 6.32 18.72
N LEU A 224 -3.79 6.15 17.87
CA LEU A 224 -3.84 5.01 16.93
C LEU A 224 -2.63 5.02 15.97
N LEU A 225 -2.33 6.17 15.37
CA LEU A 225 -1.18 6.29 14.47
C LEU A 225 0.13 5.96 15.19
N THR A 226 0.33 6.48 16.39
CA THR A 226 1.52 6.20 17.23
C THR A 226 1.62 4.70 17.59
N ALA A 227 0.49 4.03 17.80
CA ALA A 227 0.47 2.62 18.15
C ALA A 227 0.74 1.70 16.95
N ALA A 228 0.24 2.06 15.75
CA ALA A 228 0.18 1.18 14.59
C ALA A 228 1.25 1.48 13.53
N PHE A 229 1.74 2.73 13.43
CA PHE A 229 2.73 3.11 12.43
C PHE A 229 4.16 2.69 12.85
N PRO A 230 4.96 2.24 11.89
CA PRO A 230 4.60 1.88 10.52
C PRO A 230 3.79 0.59 10.45
N GLY A 231 3.04 0.40 9.35
CA GLY A 231 2.18 -0.76 9.14
C GLY A 231 2.94 -2.09 9.18
N GLY A 232 2.33 -3.13 9.74
CA GLY A 232 2.93 -4.45 9.84
C GLY A 232 3.28 -5.07 8.49
N SER A 233 2.48 -4.78 7.48
CA SER A 233 2.63 -5.30 6.10
C SER A 233 3.91 -4.80 5.41
N VAL A 234 4.42 -3.63 5.81
CA VAL A 234 5.58 -2.95 5.20
C VAL A 234 6.81 -2.91 6.10
N THR A 235 6.78 -3.52 7.27
CA THR A 235 7.91 -3.58 8.20
C THR A 235 8.45 -5.00 8.34
N GLY A 236 7.93 -5.75 9.28
CA GLY A 236 8.34 -7.11 9.56
C GLY A 236 7.87 -7.59 10.93
N ALA A 237 8.28 -8.80 11.28
CA ALA A 237 7.88 -9.46 12.52
C ALA A 237 9.09 -10.10 13.23
N PRO A 238 9.31 -9.84 14.53
CA PRO A 238 8.63 -8.86 15.40
C PRO A 238 8.89 -7.41 14.94
N LYS A 239 7.86 -6.56 14.93
CA LYS A 239 7.90 -5.21 14.33
C LYS A 239 9.08 -4.36 14.81
N ARG A 240 9.24 -4.23 16.13
CA ARG A 240 10.32 -3.39 16.69
C ARG A 240 11.70 -3.85 16.24
N ARG A 241 11.96 -5.16 16.30
CA ARG A 241 13.25 -5.71 15.89
C ARG A 241 13.49 -5.57 14.40
N ALA A 242 12.46 -5.77 13.59
CA ALA A 242 12.53 -5.54 12.14
C ALA A 242 12.88 -4.07 11.82
N MET A 243 12.27 -3.11 12.53
CA MET A 243 12.59 -1.69 12.36
C MET A 243 14.04 -1.36 12.75
N GLU A 244 14.54 -1.92 13.85
CA GLU A 244 15.94 -1.74 14.28
C GLU A 244 16.92 -2.28 13.22
N ILE A 245 16.61 -3.42 12.61
CA ILE A 245 17.45 -4.05 11.57
C ILE A 245 17.35 -3.26 10.25
N THR A 246 16.16 -2.80 9.85
CA THR A 246 16.03 -1.99 8.63
C THR A 246 16.71 -0.64 8.77
N ASP A 247 16.63 0.01 9.94
CA ASP A 247 17.36 1.26 10.24
C ASP A 247 18.88 1.09 10.15
N GLU A 248 19.40 -0.10 10.51
CA GLU A 248 20.82 -0.43 10.38
C GLU A 248 21.25 -0.72 8.94
N LEU A 249 20.36 -1.31 8.13
CA LEU A 249 20.71 -1.89 6.83
C LEU A 249 20.27 -1.08 5.62
N GLU A 250 19.24 -0.23 5.75
CA GLU A 250 18.76 0.60 4.66
C GLU A 250 19.73 1.74 4.36
N CYS A 251 19.94 1.98 3.08
CA CYS A 251 20.81 3.04 2.56
C CYS A 251 20.07 4.37 2.47
#